data_950ba6ecd680ab8930ac6041475a5956
#
_entry.id   950ba6ecd680ab8930ac6041475a5956
#
_cell.length_a   1.000
_cell.length_b   1.000
_cell.length_c   1.000
_cell.angle_alpha   90.00
_cell.angle_beta   90.00
_cell.angle_gamma   90.00
#
_symmetry.space_group_name_H-M   'P 1'
#
loop_
_entity.id
_entity.type
_entity.pdbx_description
1 polymer ?
#
loop_
_entity_poly.entity_id
_entity_poly.type
_entity_poly.pdbx_seq_one_letter_code
_entity_poly.pdbx_strand_id
1 'polypeptide(L)'
;MAGRFENLPGGGAAVALDDVEISILRSLAVQLMELIGPGEEPAKDADPLAALFAEGPSKPPSDPALKRLFPDAYGDDSEELRAAASDFRRYTENDLRARKREDALVVVRALDALSADAAGEGGAVLKLTPDESRAWLGALNDLRLTIGTRLEVTDEEGEQLYRLPDSDPRKPMVMAYLWLGALQESLVETLMS
;
A
#
# COMPACT_ATOMS: atom_id res chain seq x y z
N MET A 1 16.25 -2.51 -16.03
CA MET A 1 15.29 -1.40 -16.34
C MET A 1 14.04 -1.72 -15.55
N ALA A 2 13.53 -0.79 -14.76
CA ALA A 2 12.29 -1.02 -14.01
C ALA A 2 11.17 -1.43 -14.97
N GLY A 3 10.48 -2.54 -14.67
CA GLY A 3 9.36 -2.99 -15.47
C GLY A 3 8.25 -1.95 -15.50
N ARG A 4 7.52 -1.86 -16.60
CA ARG A 4 6.28 -1.09 -16.72
C ARG A 4 5.13 -2.06 -16.87
N PHE A 5 3.98 -1.71 -16.32
CA PHE A 5 2.77 -2.44 -16.61
C PHE A 5 2.33 -2.18 -18.06
N GLU A 6 1.92 -3.26 -18.70
CA GLU A 6 1.39 -3.25 -20.07
C GLU A 6 -0.01 -3.88 -20.06
N ASN A 7 -0.88 -3.41 -20.98
CA ASN A 7 -2.25 -3.89 -21.06
C ASN A 7 -2.30 -5.32 -21.64
N LEU A 8 -3.13 -6.17 -21.05
CA LEU A 8 -3.37 -7.52 -21.54
C LEU A 8 -4.65 -7.56 -22.40
N PRO A 9 -4.65 -8.34 -23.51
CA PRO A 9 -5.88 -8.61 -24.25
C PRO A 9 -6.96 -9.21 -23.35
N GLY A 10 -8.11 -8.54 -23.26
CA GLY A 10 -9.20 -8.97 -22.38
C GLY A 10 -9.22 -8.28 -21.01
N GLY A 11 -8.37 -7.30 -20.80
CA GLY A 11 -8.22 -6.52 -19.57
C GLY A 11 -7.19 -7.11 -18.61
N GLY A 12 -6.82 -6.32 -17.61
CA GLY A 12 -5.74 -6.66 -16.68
C GLY A 12 -4.39 -6.11 -17.15
N ALA A 13 -3.33 -6.45 -16.42
CA ALA A 13 -2.00 -5.88 -16.61
C ALA A 13 -0.92 -6.95 -16.55
N ALA A 14 0.22 -6.72 -17.23
CA ALA A 14 1.41 -7.54 -17.09
C ALA A 14 2.64 -6.66 -16.84
N VAL A 15 3.57 -7.15 -16.03
CA VAL A 15 4.87 -6.50 -15.79
C VAL A 15 5.98 -7.55 -15.70
N ALA A 16 7.13 -7.25 -16.30
CA ALA A 16 8.33 -8.05 -16.11
C ALA A 16 9.09 -7.54 -14.88
N LEU A 17 9.41 -8.42 -13.96
CA LEU A 17 10.15 -8.13 -12.73
C LEU A 17 11.35 -9.08 -12.63
N ASP A 18 12.50 -8.56 -12.19
CA ASP A 18 13.64 -9.39 -11.82
C ASP A 18 13.52 -9.89 -10.37
N ASP A 19 14.41 -10.82 -9.99
CA ASP A 19 14.38 -11.45 -8.66
C ASP A 19 14.56 -10.43 -7.51
N VAL A 20 15.33 -9.36 -7.75
CA VAL A 20 15.56 -8.31 -6.76
C VAL A 20 14.30 -7.46 -6.60
N GLU A 21 13.67 -7.07 -7.71
CA GLU A 21 12.41 -6.33 -7.74
C GLU A 21 11.29 -7.13 -7.05
N ILE A 22 11.16 -8.42 -7.33
CA ILE A 22 10.22 -9.34 -6.67
C ILE A 22 10.46 -9.35 -5.16
N SER A 23 11.71 -9.55 -4.74
CA SER A 23 12.09 -9.61 -3.31
C SER A 23 11.79 -8.30 -2.58
N ILE A 24 12.11 -7.16 -3.19
CA ILE A 24 11.86 -5.83 -2.60
C ILE A 24 10.36 -5.58 -2.46
N LEU A 25 9.57 -5.75 -3.54
CA LEU A 25 8.12 -5.54 -3.51
C LEU A 25 7.44 -6.42 -2.46
N ARG A 26 7.83 -7.71 -2.42
CA ARG A 26 7.31 -8.65 -1.43
C ARG A 26 7.61 -8.19 0.00
N SER A 27 8.84 -7.82 0.26
CA SER A 27 9.26 -7.34 1.59
C SER A 27 8.49 -6.07 2.00
N LEU A 28 8.34 -5.12 1.09
CA LEU A 28 7.59 -3.89 1.34
C LEU A 28 6.10 -4.18 1.60
N ALA A 29 5.48 -5.08 0.83
CA ALA A 29 4.08 -5.45 1.02
C ALA A 29 3.85 -6.15 2.38
N VAL A 30 4.76 -7.03 2.82
CA VAL A 30 4.71 -7.65 4.14
C VAL A 30 4.85 -6.60 5.24
N GLN A 31 5.81 -5.69 5.14
CA GLN A 31 6.00 -4.61 6.11
C GLN A 31 4.77 -3.67 6.17
N LEU A 32 4.13 -3.40 5.04
CA LEU A 32 2.89 -2.64 5.00
C LEU A 32 1.77 -3.35 5.76
N MET A 33 1.61 -4.66 5.56
CA MET A 33 0.60 -5.45 6.29
C MET A 33 0.86 -5.47 7.80
N GLU A 34 2.12 -5.55 8.22
CA GLU A 34 2.54 -5.48 9.62
C GLU A 34 2.27 -4.09 10.21
N LEU A 35 2.59 -3.03 9.48
CA LEU A 35 2.32 -1.65 9.89
C LEU A 35 0.82 -1.38 10.06
N ILE A 36 -0.01 -1.81 9.11
CA ILE A 36 -1.46 -1.65 9.18
C ILE A 36 -2.03 -2.41 10.37
N GLY A 37 -1.52 -3.62 10.62
CA GLY A 37 -1.99 -4.48 11.70
C GLY A 37 -3.45 -4.93 11.55
N PRO A 38 -3.95 -5.77 12.47
CA PRO A 38 -5.34 -6.25 12.44
C PRO A 38 -6.38 -5.19 12.84
N GLY A 39 -5.95 -4.04 13.35
CA GLY A 39 -6.80 -3.08 14.02
C GLY A 39 -6.91 -3.37 15.51
N GLU A 40 -7.91 -2.81 16.18
CA GLU A 40 -8.21 -3.19 17.56
C GLU A 40 -8.80 -4.61 17.56
N GLU A 41 -8.05 -5.58 18.10
CA GLU A 41 -8.57 -6.93 18.28
C GLU A 41 -9.67 -6.91 19.35
N PRO A 42 -10.82 -7.57 19.11
CA PRO A 42 -11.78 -7.79 20.19
C PRO A 42 -11.10 -8.53 21.33
N ALA A 43 -11.47 -8.21 22.58
CA ALA A 43 -10.91 -8.84 23.76
C ALA A 43 -10.93 -10.37 23.59
N LYS A 44 -9.85 -11.06 24.01
CA LYS A 44 -9.64 -12.52 23.83
C LYS A 44 -10.81 -13.41 24.29
N ASP A 45 -11.70 -12.88 25.12
CA ASP A 45 -12.89 -13.56 25.66
C ASP A 45 -14.20 -13.00 25.07
N ALA A 46 -14.14 -12.20 23.97
CA ALA A 46 -15.34 -11.66 23.38
C ALA A 46 -16.12 -12.75 22.62
N ASP A 47 -17.45 -12.74 22.81
CA ASP A 47 -18.37 -13.57 22.03
C ASP A 47 -18.10 -13.38 20.53
N PRO A 48 -17.98 -14.46 19.72
CA PRO A 48 -17.82 -14.37 18.27
C PRO A 48 -18.87 -13.47 17.58
N LEU A 49 -20.09 -13.38 18.12
CA LEU A 49 -21.10 -12.44 17.64
C LEU A 49 -20.78 -10.99 18.01
N ALA A 50 -20.20 -10.75 19.19
CA ALA A 50 -19.77 -9.41 19.58
C ALA A 50 -18.61 -8.91 18.71
N ALA A 51 -17.76 -9.80 18.18
CA ALA A 51 -16.70 -9.45 17.25
C ALA A 51 -17.23 -8.89 15.92
N LEU A 52 -18.42 -9.32 15.48
CA LEU A 52 -19.08 -8.80 14.27
C LEU A 52 -19.61 -7.37 14.45
N PHE A 53 -19.80 -6.95 15.70
CA PHE A 53 -20.25 -5.61 16.07
C PHE A 53 -19.16 -4.82 16.80
N ALA A 54 -17.91 -5.31 16.79
CA ALA A 54 -16.79 -4.61 17.39
C ALA A 54 -16.58 -3.27 16.69
N GLU A 55 -16.71 -2.21 17.46
CA GLU A 55 -16.42 -0.87 16.99
C GLU A 55 -14.90 -0.69 16.80
N GLY A 56 -14.51 0.03 15.78
CA GLY A 56 -13.12 0.40 15.54
C GLY A 56 -12.66 1.55 16.45
N PRO A 57 -11.43 2.02 16.27
CA PRO A 57 -10.86 3.10 17.08
C PRO A 57 -11.62 4.42 16.82
N SER A 58 -11.81 5.19 17.89
CA SER A 58 -12.42 6.52 17.80
C SER A 58 -11.40 7.65 17.61
N LYS A 59 -10.10 7.35 17.77
CA LYS A 59 -9.00 8.32 17.64
C LYS A 59 -8.11 7.97 16.45
N PRO A 60 -7.55 8.97 15.75
CA PRO A 60 -6.60 8.72 14.68
C PRO A 60 -5.35 8.03 15.22
N PRO A 61 -4.68 7.19 14.41
CA PRO A 61 -3.41 6.59 14.78
C PRO A 61 -2.36 7.66 15.15
N SER A 62 -1.48 7.33 16.10
CA SER A 62 -0.37 8.21 16.50
C SER A 62 0.79 8.16 15.51
N ASP A 63 0.99 7.05 14.81
CA ASP A 63 2.01 6.91 13.78
C ASP A 63 1.65 7.77 12.55
N PRO A 64 2.56 8.65 12.07
CA PRO A 64 2.28 9.55 10.95
C PRO A 64 1.91 8.82 9.65
N ALA A 65 2.54 7.68 9.36
CA ALA A 65 2.23 6.90 8.16
C ALA A 65 0.84 6.25 8.26
N LEU A 66 0.50 5.67 9.43
CA LEU A 66 -0.84 5.17 9.67
C LEU A 66 -1.89 6.28 9.62
N LYS A 67 -1.60 7.46 10.16
CA LYS A 67 -2.50 8.63 10.07
C LYS A 67 -2.73 9.03 8.60
N ARG A 68 -1.71 8.91 7.75
CA ARG A 68 -1.84 9.16 6.31
C ARG A 68 -2.66 8.11 5.58
N LEU A 69 -2.57 6.83 6.01
CA LEU A 69 -3.36 5.72 5.45
C LEU A 69 -4.82 5.73 5.93
N PHE A 70 -5.06 6.28 7.13
CA PHE A 70 -6.36 6.36 7.80
C PHE A 70 -6.66 7.80 8.21
N PRO A 71 -6.85 8.72 7.26
CA PRO A 71 -7.12 10.12 7.55
C PRO A 71 -8.50 10.30 8.21
N ASP A 72 -8.69 11.44 8.86
CA ASP A 72 -10.01 11.85 9.32
C ASP A 72 -10.89 12.20 8.12
N ALA A 73 -12.17 11.81 8.16
CA ALA A 73 -13.12 12.06 7.09
C ALA A 73 -13.61 13.52 7.05
N TYR A 74 -13.52 14.21 8.18
CA TYR A 74 -13.95 15.59 8.36
C TYR A 74 -12.82 16.42 8.95
N GLY A 75 -12.87 17.75 8.72
CA GLY A 75 -11.93 18.69 9.33
C GLY A 75 -12.07 18.76 10.86
N ASP A 76 -11.13 19.41 11.50
CA ASP A 76 -11.06 19.59 12.96
C ASP A 76 -11.45 21.00 13.44
N ASP A 77 -12.04 21.80 12.54
CA ASP A 77 -12.37 23.21 12.78
C ASP A 77 -13.43 23.42 13.87
N SER A 78 -14.24 22.41 14.18
CA SER A 78 -15.24 22.46 15.24
C SER A 78 -15.32 21.16 16.03
N GLU A 79 -15.89 21.24 17.26
CA GLU A 79 -16.12 20.05 18.09
C GLU A 79 -17.08 19.08 17.45
N GLU A 80 -18.08 19.59 16.71
CA GLU A 80 -19.05 18.77 15.97
C GLU A 80 -18.39 17.97 14.85
N LEU A 81 -17.49 18.60 14.08
CA LEU A 81 -16.75 17.92 13.01
C LEU A 81 -15.78 16.87 13.57
N ARG A 82 -15.12 17.15 14.70
CA ARG A 82 -14.26 16.17 15.38
C ARG A 82 -15.07 14.98 15.88
N ALA A 83 -16.25 15.22 16.45
CA ALA A 83 -17.14 14.13 16.89
C ALA A 83 -17.61 13.29 15.70
N ALA A 84 -18.02 13.93 14.60
CA ALA A 84 -18.42 13.25 13.37
C ALA A 84 -17.26 12.43 12.76
N ALA A 85 -16.03 12.95 12.76
CA ALA A 85 -14.84 12.23 12.29
C ALA A 85 -14.54 11.00 13.17
N SER A 86 -14.67 11.15 14.49
CA SER A 86 -14.52 10.06 15.47
C SER A 86 -15.55 8.94 15.25
N ASP A 87 -16.80 9.31 15.06
CA ASP A 87 -17.88 8.34 14.81
C ASP A 87 -17.70 7.63 13.46
N PHE A 88 -17.37 8.39 12.40
CA PHE A 88 -17.09 7.80 11.09
C PHE A 88 -15.95 6.79 11.17
N ARG A 89 -14.85 7.14 11.82
CA ARG A 89 -13.69 6.29 12.03
C ARG A 89 -14.07 4.98 12.75
N ARG A 90 -14.83 5.10 13.84
CA ARG A 90 -15.28 3.96 14.65
C ARG A 90 -16.01 2.89 13.84
N TYR A 91 -16.79 3.30 12.84
CA TYR A 91 -17.56 2.38 12.00
C TYR A 91 -16.86 1.94 10.71
N THR A 92 -15.77 2.59 10.30
CA THR A 92 -15.19 2.36 8.97
C THR A 92 -13.71 1.94 8.98
N GLU A 93 -12.94 2.26 10.03
CA GLU A 93 -11.49 2.03 10.01
C GLU A 93 -11.13 0.55 9.98
N ASN A 94 -11.86 -0.32 10.70
CA ASN A 94 -11.57 -1.75 10.69
C ASN A 94 -11.77 -2.37 9.30
N ASP A 95 -12.84 -2.01 8.61
CA ASP A 95 -13.09 -2.48 7.23
C ASP A 95 -12.03 -1.96 6.26
N LEU A 96 -11.62 -0.69 6.41
CA LEU A 96 -10.58 -0.11 5.59
C LEU A 96 -9.23 -0.78 5.85
N ARG A 97 -8.89 -1.12 7.11
CA ARG A 97 -7.70 -1.90 7.46
C ARG A 97 -7.73 -3.29 6.83
N ALA A 98 -8.83 -3.99 6.96
CA ALA A 98 -9.01 -5.31 6.36
C ALA A 98 -8.80 -5.27 4.84
N ARG A 99 -9.42 -4.31 4.15
CA ARG A 99 -9.27 -4.12 2.71
C ARG A 99 -7.83 -3.82 2.30
N LYS A 100 -7.17 -2.87 2.95
CA LYS A 100 -5.78 -2.52 2.63
C LYS A 100 -4.81 -3.69 2.86
N ARG A 101 -5.05 -4.49 3.90
CA ARG A 101 -4.27 -5.71 4.14
C ARG A 101 -4.54 -6.78 3.09
N GLU A 102 -5.77 -6.95 2.64
CA GLU A 102 -6.10 -7.90 1.57
C GLU A 102 -5.47 -7.48 0.24
N ASP A 103 -5.51 -6.18 -0.11
CA ASP A 103 -4.82 -5.65 -1.30
C ASP A 103 -3.31 -5.97 -1.25
N ALA A 104 -2.66 -5.74 -0.11
CA ALA A 104 -1.24 -6.08 0.08
C ALA A 104 -0.99 -7.59 0.05
N LEU A 105 -1.91 -8.40 0.57
CA LEU A 105 -1.82 -9.87 0.54
C LEU A 105 -1.93 -10.41 -0.89
N VAL A 106 -2.76 -9.80 -1.74
CA VAL A 106 -2.83 -10.14 -3.18
C VAL A 106 -1.46 -9.94 -3.82
N VAL A 107 -0.77 -8.82 -3.51
CA VAL A 107 0.60 -8.58 -4.00
C VAL A 107 1.56 -9.66 -3.53
N VAL A 108 1.57 -9.98 -2.23
CA VAL A 108 2.46 -11.02 -1.68
C VAL A 108 2.22 -12.38 -2.34
N ARG A 109 0.96 -12.81 -2.47
CA ARG A 109 0.61 -14.10 -3.09
C ARG A 109 1.03 -14.17 -4.55
N ALA A 110 0.83 -13.10 -5.32
CA ALA A 110 1.23 -13.04 -6.71
C ALA A 110 2.76 -13.15 -6.87
N LEU A 111 3.53 -12.45 -6.01
CA LEU A 111 4.99 -12.50 -6.03
C LEU A 111 5.55 -13.85 -5.53
N ASP A 112 4.90 -14.48 -4.54
CA ASP A 112 5.26 -15.83 -4.07
C ASP A 112 5.06 -16.88 -5.17
N ALA A 113 3.98 -16.76 -5.95
CA ALA A 113 3.74 -17.66 -7.09
C ALA A 113 4.82 -17.51 -8.17
N LEU A 114 5.24 -16.28 -8.49
CA LEU A 114 6.34 -16.04 -9.43
C LEU A 114 7.66 -16.65 -8.95
N SER A 115 7.98 -16.52 -7.67
CA SER A 115 9.22 -17.05 -7.10
C SER A 115 9.24 -18.58 -7.11
N ALA A 116 8.09 -19.25 -7.03
CA ALA A 116 7.98 -20.69 -7.12
C ALA A 116 8.19 -21.22 -8.55
N ASP A 117 7.77 -20.44 -9.56
CA ASP A 117 7.87 -20.81 -10.99
C ASP A 117 9.23 -20.42 -11.60
N ALA A 118 9.96 -19.49 -10.98
CA ALA A 118 11.24 -18.97 -11.48
C ALA A 118 12.42 -19.92 -11.20
N ALA A 119 12.34 -21.18 -11.61
CA ALA A 119 13.47 -22.10 -11.60
C ALA A 119 14.47 -21.84 -12.77
N GLY A 120 14.45 -20.65 -13.37
CA GLY A 120 15.29 -20.24 -14.50
C GLY A 120 15.84 -18.83 -14.33
N GLU A 121 17.08 -18.61 -14.75
CA GLU A 121 17.75 -17.30 -14.70
C GLU A 121 16.99 -16.23 -15.52
N GLY A 122 16.64 -15.09 -14.92
CA GLY A 122 16.37 -13.89 -15.69
C GLY A 122 15.05 -13.16 -15.47
N GLY A 123 14.38 -13.31 -14.32
CA GLY A 123 13.14 -12.59 -14.01
C GLY A 123 11.87 -13.28 -14.53
N ALA A 124 10.72 -12.81 -14.05
CA ALA A 124 9.42 -13.41 -14.37
C ALA A 124 8.43 -12.34 -14.86
N VAL A 125 7.46 -12.77 -15.66
CA VAL A 125 6.35 -11.91 -16.11
C VAL A 125 5.14 -12.17 -15.23
N LEU A 126 4.83 -11.20 -14.39
CA LEU A 126 3.61 -11.15 -13.62
C LEU A 126 2.44 -10.78 -14.52
N LYS A 127 1.34 -11.56 -14.43
CA LYS A 127 0.09 -11.26 -15.11
C LYS A 127 -1.02 -11.10 -14.06
N LEU A 128 -1.74 -10.01 -14.14
CA LEU A 128 -2.80 -9.64 -13.22
C LEU A 128 -4.14 -9.61 -13.94
N THR A 129 -5.16 -10.16 -13.32
CA THR A 129 -6.55 -9.94 -13.70
C THR A 129 -6.95 -8.47 -13.42
N PRO A 130 -8.11 -7.99 -13.94
CA PRO A 130 -8.60 -6.64 -13.61
C PRO A 130 -8.80 -6.40 -12.10
N ASP A 131 -9.22 -7.42 -11.35
CA ASP A 131 -9.43 -7.29 -9.90
C ASP A 131 -8.11 -7.24 -9.14
N GLU A 132 -7.16 -8.12 -9.49
CA GLU A 132 -5.80 -8.07 -8.95
C GLU A 132 -5.09 -6.75 -9.29
N SER A 133 -5.28 -6.22 -10.51
CA SER A 133 -4.73 -4.91 -10.90
C SER A 133 -5.23 -3.78 -10.00
N ARG A 134 -6.50 -3.81 -9.59
CA ARG A 134 -7.06 -2.83 -8.64
C ARG A 134 -6.46 -2.98 -7.25
N ALA A 135 -6.30 -4.22 -6.76
CA ALA A 135 -5.65 -4.50 -5.49
C ALA A 135 -4.18 -4.04 -5.49
N TRP A 136 -3.45 -4.33 -6.58
CA TRP A 136 -2.08 -3.85 -6.77
C TRP A 136 -1.99 -2.34 -6.77
N LEU A 137 -2.91 -1.64 -7.46
CA LEU A 137 -2.95 -0.18 -7.46
C LEU A 137 -3.16 0.37 -6.04
N GLY A 138 -4.06 -0.23 -5.27
CA GLY A 138 -4.29 0.11 -3.86
C GLY A 138 -3.04 -0.08 -3.01
N ALA A 139 -2.39 -1.25 -3.11
CA ALA A 139 -1.18 -1.55 -2.35
C ALA A 139 0.01 -0.65 -2.73
N LEU A 140 0.24 -0.40 -4.02
CA LEU A 140 1.29 0.52 -4.50
C LEU A 140 1.06 1.94 -3.98
N ASN A 141 -0.19 2.41 -3.99
CA ASN A 141 -0.55 3.71 -3.42
C ASN A 141 -0.24 3.77 -1.91
N ASP A 142 -0.63 2.76 -1.16
CA ASP A 142 -0.42 2.71 0.29
C ASP A 142 1.08 2.62 0.64
N LEU A 143 1.87 1.87 -0.12
CA LEU A 143 3.33 1.83 0.01
C LEU A 143 3.95 3.21 -0.24
N ARG A 144 3.53 3.91 -1.30
CA ARG A 144 4.02 5.26 -1.60
C ARG A 144 3.65 6.26 -0.53
N LEU A 145 2.40 6.24 -0.04
CA LEU A 145 1.97 7.12 1.06
C LEU A 145 2.79 6.87 2.33
N THR A 146 3.04 5.61 2.65
CA THR A 146 3.85 5.21 3.81
C THR A 146 5.30 5.70 3.69
N ILE A 147 5.96 5.38 2.58
CA ILE A 147 7.35 5.75 2.35
C ILE A 147 7.50 7.27 2.21
N GLY A 148 6.60 7.92 1.47
CA GLY A 148 6.59 9.38 1.31
C GLY A 148 6.44 10.12 2.64
N THR A 149 5.61 9.60 3.55
CA THR A 149 5.48 10.15 4.92
C THR A 149 6.76 9.97 5.72
N ARG A 150 7.43 8.80 5.62
CA ARG A 150 8.72 8.56 6.31
C ARG A 150 9.87 9.39 5.76
N LEU A 151 9.81 9.75 4.48
CA LEU A 151 10.77 10.63 3.82
C LEU A 151 10.43 12.11 3.99
N GLU A 152 9.28 12.44 4.60
CA GLU A 152 8.75 13.81 4.74
C GLU A 152 8.64 14.52 3.39
N VAL A 153 8.20 13.79 2.34
CA VAL A 153 8.09 14.34 0.98
C VAL A 153 7.05 15.44 0.96
N THR A 154 7.47 16.62 0.54
CA THR A 154 6.59 17.77 0.24
C THR A 154 6.57 18.04 -1.27
N ASP A 155 5.57 18.78 -1.74
CA ASP A 155 5.46 19.14 -3.16
C ASP A 155 6.66 19.98 -3.64
N GLU A 156 7.27 20.76 -2.74
CA GLU A 156 8.42 21.63 -3.04
C GLU A 156 9.76 20.86 -3.07
N GLU A 157 9.88 19.76 -2.32
CA GLU A 157 11.13 19.01 -2.17
C GLU A 157 11.22 17.80 -3.11
N GLY A 158 10.15 17.45 -3.84
CA GLY A 158 10.11 16.31 -4.73
C GLY A 158 11.28 16.26 -5.72
N GLU A 159 11.64 17.39 -6.33
CA GLU A 159 12.79 17.47 -7.24
C GLU A 159 14.14 17.29 -6.56
N GLN A 160 14.27 17.67 -5.28
CA GLN A 160 15.53 17.55 -4.53
C GLN A 160 15.84 16.09 -4.19
N LEU A 161 14.81 15.27 -3.98
CA LEU A 161 14.97 13.84 -3.71
C LEU A 161 15.68 13.09 -4.84
N TYR A 162 15.46 13.48 -6.10
CA TYR A 162 16.16 12.89 -7.25
C TYR A 162 17.66 13.17 -7.23
N ARG A 163 18.08 14.26 -6.60
CA ARG A 163 19.47 14.75 -6.59
C ARG A 163 20.29 14.34 -5.37
N LEU A 164 19.71 13.51 -4.49
CA LEU A 164 20.43 13.04 -3.30
C LEU A 164 21.71 12.29 -3.71
N PRO A 165 22.85 12.56 -3.07
CA PRO A 165 24.08 11.85 -3.32
C PRO A 165 23.94 10.36 -2.93
N ASP A 166 24.73 9.49 -3.56
CA ASP A 166 24.67 8.05 -3.30
C ASP A 166 25.08 7.68 -1.86
N SER A 167 25.81 8.58 -1.19
CA SER A 167 26.18 8.43 0.23
C SER A 167 25.08 8.81 1.21
N ASP A 168 23.95 9.38 0.77
CA ASP A 168 22.84 9.74 1.66
C ASP A 168 22.13 8.46 2.12
N PRO A 169 21.97 8.23 3.43
CA PRO A 169 21.32 7.02 3.96
C PRO A 169 19.85 6.88 3.54
N ARG A 170 19.19 7.96 3.12
CA ARG A 170 17.80 7.94 2.61
C ARG A 170 17.71 7.48 1.17
N LYS A 171 18.83 7.48 0.41
CA LYS A 171 18.85 7.20 -1.04
C LYS A 171 18.14 5.89 -1.41
N PRO A 172 18.34 4.74 -0.72
CA PRO A 172 17.63 3.52 -1.05
C PRO A 172 16.10 3.64 -0.93
N MET A 173 15.63 4.33 0.13
CA MET A 173 14.18 4.55 0.34
C MET A 173 13.61 5.51 -0.70
N VAL A 174 14.35 6.54 -1.10
CA VAL A 174 13.97 7.46 -2.18
C VAL A 174 13.87 6.71 -3.50
N MET A 175 14.84 5.86 -3.82
CA MET A 175 14.81 5.06 -5.06
C MET A 175 13.60 4.12 -5.07
N ALA A 176 13.26 3.48 -3.95
CA ALA A 176 12.06 2.66 -3.82
C ALA A 176 10.78 3.51 -4.03
N TYR A 177 10.69 4.69 -3.42
CA TYR A 177 9.57 5.61 -3.58
C TYR A 177 9.33 6.00 -5.05
N LEU A 178 10.40 6.35 -5.76
CA LEU A 178 10.34 6.75 -7.17
C LEU A 178 9.96 5.56 -8.07
N TRP A 179 10.54 4.40 -7.81
CA TRP A 179 10.22 3.17 -8.54
C TRP A 179 8.77 2.75 -8.37
N LEU A 180 8.27 2.74 -7.12
CA LEU A 180 6.86 2.48 -6.85
C LEU A 180 5.95 3.49 -7.55
N GLY A 181 6.40 4.75 -7.68
CA GLY A 181 5.70 5.79 -8.44
C GLY A 181 5.57 5.43 -9.92
N ALA A 182 6.66 5.01 -10.54
CA ALA A 182 6.67 4.61 -11.95
C ALA A 182 5.79 3.36 -12.20
N LEU A 183 5.83 2.38 -11.28
CA LEU A 183 4.95 1.21 -11.34
C LEU A 183 3.48 1.62 -11.23
N GLN A 184 3.13 2.47 -10.26
CA GLN A 184 1.77 2.93 -10.07
C GLN A 184 1.25 3.70 -11.28
N GLU A 185 2.05 4.63 -11.83
CA GLU A 185 1.69 5.42 -13.01
C GLU A 185 1.39 4.52 -14.21
N SER A 186 2.29 3.58 -14.53
CA SER A 186 2.08 2.65 -15.64
C SER A 186 0.86 1.74 -15.44
N LEU A 187 0.55 1.35 -14.20
CA LEU A 187 -0.65 0.56 -13.91
C LEU A 187 -1.92 1.39 -14.09
N VAL A 188 -1.92 2.66 -13.67
CA VAL A 188 -3.04 3.60 -13.91
C VAL A 188 -3.27 3.77 -15.41
N GLU A 189 -2.22 4.02 -16.21
CA GLU A 189 -2.33 4.13 -17.66
C GLU A 189 -2.95 2.88 -18.29
N THR A 190 -2.54 1.70 -17.81
CA THR A 190 -3.07 0.41 -18.25
C THR A 190 -4.55 0.23 -17.93
N LEU A 191 -4.99 0.66 -16.73
CA LEU A 191 -6.40 0.53 -16.30
C LEU A 191 -7.33 1.56 -16.96
N MET A 192 -6.79 2.63 -17.53
CA MET A 192 -7.54 3.68 -18.23
C MET A 192 -7.62 3.47 -19.74
N SER A 193 -6.93 2.46 -20.27
CA SER A 193 -6.88 2.15 -21.72
C SER A 193 -7.92 1.13 -22.11
#